data_e3726a5981e3c502aab6c16b3608f45a
#
_entry.id   e3726a5981e3c502aab6c16b3608f45a
#
_cell.length_a   1.000
_cell.length_b   1.000
_cell.length_c   1.000
_cell.angle_alpha   90.00
_cell.angle_beta   90.00
_cell.angle_gamma   90.00
#
_symmetry.space_group_name_H-M   'P 1'
#
loop_
_entity.id
_entity.type
_entity.pdbx_description
1 polymer ?
#
loop_
_entity_poly.entity_id
_entity_poly.type
_entity_poly.pdbx_seq_one_letter_code
_entity_poly.pdbx_strand_id
1 'polypeptide(L)'
;ILIIGEEIVPLSPFEKITLFAMKYSTFKTIMPFRSAKVTLFFLCTLISCKNNGQTQGNTSVQNTEKQTKEVVVGANRMYLYIKDLRAKNIAIVTNQTGIVKAEKGNYVHLVDTLLKKKVSISKVFAPEHGFRGEADAGEVVKDGKDTKTGLSIVSLYGKNKKPTAEQLKGVDLVLFDLQDVGVRFYTYISTLHYVMEACAEQHIPVIVLDRPNPNAHYIDGAVLQPAFKSFIGMHPVPVVYGMTIGEYAQMINGEKWLQAGVTADLKVIPLAYYTHQTSYSLPGKT
;
A
#
# COMPACT_ATOMS: atom_id res chain seq x y z
N ILE A 1 0.44 8.58 -22.51
CA ILE A 1 0.54 9.12 -23.88
C ILE A 1 -0.62 10.08 -24.02
N LEU A 2 -0.32 11.34 -24.25
CA LEU A 2 -1.31 12.35 -24.58
C LEU A 2 -1.18 12.62 -26.10
N ILE A 3 -2.31 12.62 -26.81
CA ILE A 3 -2.32 12.97 -28.23
C ILE A 3 -2.73 14.44 -28.34
N ILE A 4 -1.81 15.28 -28.78
CA ILE A 4 -2.05 16.70 -29.05
C ILE A 4 -1.74 16.92 -30.53
N GLY A 5 -2.78 16.97 -31.38
CA GLY A 5 -2.63 16.99 -32.83
C GLY A 5 -2.17 15.63 -33.40
N GLU A 6 -1.24 15.62 -34.35
CA GLU A 6 -0.70 14.40 -34.95
C GLU A 6 0.60 13.88 -34.31
N GLU A 7 1.08 14.50 -33.21
CA GLU A 7 2.29 14.08 -32.53
C GLU A 7 2.00 13.26 -31.25
N ILE A 8 2.70 12.14 -31.12
CA ILE A 8 2.70 11.31 -29.90
C ILE A 8 3.73 11.88 -28.93
N VAL A 9 3.26 12.61 -27.92
CA VAL A 9 4.14 13.16 -26.87
C VAL A 9 4.20 12.16 -25.71
N PRO A 10 5.40 11.70 -25.31
CA PRO A 10 5.54 10.86 -24.14
C PRO A 10 5.20 11.65 -22.88
N LEU A 11 4.30 11.10 -22.02
CA LEU A 11 3.97 11.70 -20.73
C LEU A 11 5.22 11.87 -19.87
N SER A 12 5.32 12.98 -19.18
CA SER A 12 6.35 13.21 -18.16
C SER A 12 6.21 12.20 -17.00
N PRO A 13 7.27 11.95 -16.23
CA PRO A 13 7.18 11.10 -15.04
C PRO A 13 6.09 11.53 -14.05
N PHE A 14 5.86 12.83 -13.94
CA PHE A 14 4.82 13.40 -13.07
C PHE A 14 3.42 13.06 -13.57
N GLU A 15 3.15 13.23 -14.87
CA GLU A 15 1.86 12.90 -15.48
C GLU A 15 1.57 11.39 -15.43
N LYS A 16 2.59 10.54 -15.58
CA LYS A 16 2.49 9.09 -15.41
C LYS A 16 2.09 8.70 -14.00
N ILE A 17 2.67 9.33 -12.97
CA ILE A 17 2.36 9.08 -11.57
C ILE A 17 0.90 9.48 -11.29
N THR A 18 0.48 10.64 -11.74
CA THR A 18 -0.89 11.14 -11.57
C THR A 18 -1.90 10.23 -12.28
N LEU A 19 -1.61 9.85 -13.52
CA LEU A 19 -2.47 8.96 -14.32
C LEU A 19 -2.53 7.55 -13.72
N PHE A 20 -1.40 7.04 -13.20
CA PHE A 20 -1.33 5.75 -12.52
C PHE A 20 -2.15 5.75 -11.24
N ALA A 21 -1.99 6.77 -10.39
CA ALA A 21 -2.77 6.93 -9.17
C ALA A 21 -4.28 7.03 -9.47
N MET A 22 -4.68 7.78 -10.51
CA MET A 22 -6.07 7.86 -10.98
C MET A 22 -6.60 6.52 -11.49
N LYS A 23 -5.84 5.77 -12.29
CA LYS A 23 -6.24 4.50 -12.88
C LYS A 23 -6.55 3.44 -11.81
N TYR A 24 -5.82 3.41 -10.71
CA TYR A 24 -6.02 2.45 -9.63
C TYR A 24 -7.03 2.91 -8.57
N SER A 25 -7.29 4.21 -8.47
CA SER A 25 -8.37 4.77 -7.64
C SER A 25 -9.76 4.46 -8.20
N THR A 26 -9.93 4.39 -9.52
CA THR A 26 -11.23 4.23 -10.20
C THR A 26 -11.70 2.78 -10.35
N PHE A 27 -10.92 1.78 -9.97
CA PHE A 27 -11.29 0.36 -10.18
C PHE A 27 -12.37 -0.17 -9.21
N LYS A 28 -13.07 0.69 -8.48
CA LYS A 28 -14.06 0.27 -7.46
C LYS A 28 -15.54 0.44 -7.82
N THR A 29 -15.92 0.82 -9.03
CA THR A 29 -17.35 0.93 -9.33
C THR A 29 -17.66 0.72 -10.82
N ILE A 30 -17.76 -0.54 -11.24
CA ILE A 30 -18.56 -0.91 -12.41
C ILE A 30 -19.54 -1.99 -11.95
N MET A 31 -20.71 -1.57 -11.46
CA MET A 31 -21.93 -2.38 -11.53
C MET A 31 -22.67 -2.02 -12.82
N PRO A 32 -23.20 -3.00 -13.54
CA PRO A 32 -23.95 -2.71 -14.77
C PRO A 32 -25.32 -2.12 -14.42
N PHE A 33 -25.54 -0.87 -14.75
CA PHE A 33 -26.87 -0.24 -14.71
C PHE A 33 -27.68 -0.73 -15.92
N ARG A 34 -28.72 -1.49 -15.65
CA ARG A 34 -29.79 -1.80 -16.61
C ARG A 34 -30.55 -0.51 -16.91
N SER A 35 -30.66 -0.23 -18.21
CA SER A 35 -31.45 0.85 -18.80
C SER A 35 -32.90 0.84 -18.32
N ALA A 36 -33.36 1.94 -17.72
CA ALA A 36 -34.75 2.30 -17.59
C ALA A 36 -34.94 3.71 -18.17
N LYS A 37 -35.69 3.77 -19.27
CA LYS A 37 -36.16 5.01 -19.90
C LYS A 37 -37.11 5.71 -18.93
N VAL A 38 -36.83 6.94 -18.55
CA VAL A 38 -37.80 7.84 -17.88
C VAL A 38 -38.00 9.07 -18.72
N THR A 39 -39.22 9.20 -19.16
CA THR A 39 -39.77 10.28 -20.01
C THR A 39 -39.89 11.57 -19.18
N LEU A 40 -39.44 12.67 -19.77
CA LEU A 40 -39.51 14.02 -19.26
C LEU A 40 -40.95 14.55 -19.36
N PHE A 41 -41.53 14.97 -18.25
CA PHE A 41 -42.72 15.86 -18.24
C PHE A 41 -42.39 17.15 -17.50
N PHE A 42 -42.37 18.22 -18.27
CA PHE A 42 -42.40 19.61 -17.77
C PHE A 42 -43.83 19.98 -17.44
N LEU A 43 -44.11 20.41 -16.23
CA LEU A 43 -45.31 21.16 -15.92
C LEU A 43 -44.99 22.34 -14.98
N CYS A 44 -44.96 23.52 -15.56
CA CYS A 44 -44.93 24.80 -14.81
C CYS A 44 -46.32 25.09 -14.22
N THR A 45 -46.37 25.34 -12.92
CA THR A 45 -47.51 26.10 -12.34
C THR A 45 -46.98 27.15 -11.37
N LEU A 46 -47.15 28.38 -11.77
CA LEU A 46 -47.06 29.60 -10.93
C LEU A 46 -48.28 29.66 -10.04
N ILE A 47 -48.12 29.78 -8.74
CA ILE A 47 -49.17 30.36 -7.85
C ILE A 47 -48.50 31.25 -6.80
N SER A 48 -49.10 32.39 -6.69
CA SER A 48 -48.82 33.63 -6.01
C SER A 48 -48.87 33.58 -4.48
N CYS A 49 -48.20 34.57 -3.89
CA CYS A 49 -48.11 34.92 -2.47
C CYS A 49 -49.40 35.01 -1.68
N LYS A 50 -49.36 34.65 -0.40
CA LYS A 50 -49.88 35.49 0.70
C LYS A 50 -49.19 35.18 2.04
N ASN A 51 -48.81 36.26 2.70
CA ASN A 51 -48.29 36.36 4.06
C ASN A 51 -49.27 35.87 5.13
N ASN A 52 -48.78 35.17 6.17
CA ASN A 52 -48.78 35.60 7.59
C ASN A 52 -48.57 34.39 8.52
N GLY A 53 -47.83 34.61 9.59
CA GLY A 53 -47.83 33.72 10.76
C GLY A 53 -46.46 33.26 11.21
N GLN A 54 -45.84 33.98 12.13
CA GLN A 54 -44.73 33.52 12.94
C GLN A 54 -45.12 32.24 13.69
N THR A 55 -44.34 31.18 13.46
CA THR A 55 -44.24 30.08 14.42
C THR A 55 -42.76 29.68 14.48
N GLN A 56 -42.14 29.93 15.61
CA GLN A 56 -40.81 29.43 15.92
C GLN A 56 -40.84 27.89 15.94
N GLY A 57 -40.53 27.29 14.83
CA GLY A 57 -40.24 25.86 14.76
C GLY A 57 -38.75 25.65 15.03
N ASN A 58 -38.41 25.13 16.18
CA ASN A 58 -37.09 24.53 16.45
C ASN A 58 -36.82 23.40 15.44
N THR A 59 -36.22 23.74 14.31
CA THR A 59 -35.68 22.73 13.40
C THR A 59 -34.37 22.27 14.01
N SER A 60 -34.45 21.21 14.80
CA SER A 60 -33.25 20.43 15.14
C SER A 60 -32.67 19.88 13.83
N VAL A 61 -31.62 20.53 13.33
CA VAL A 61 -30.77 19.99 12.27
C VAL A 61 -30.17 18.72 12.87
N GLN A 62 -30.76 17.59 12.55
CA GLN A 62 -30.12 16.31 12.78
C GLN A 62 -28.88 16.30 11.88
N ASN A 63 -27.73 16.68 12.45
CA ASN A 63 -26.43 16.40 11.91
C ASN A 63 -26.31 14.87 11.89
N THR A 64 -26.71 14.24 10.81
CA THR A 64 -26.34 12.86 10.51
C THR A 64 -24.83 12.89 10.27
N GLU A 65 -24.06 12.75 11.35
CA GLU A 65 -22.64 12.43 11.25
C GLU A 65 -22.54 11.19 10.36
N LYS A 66 -22.05 11.41 9.15
CA LYS A 66 -21.73 10.35 8.21
C LYS A 66 -20.64 9.55 8.88
N GLN A 67 -21.00 8.44 9.52
CA GLN A 67 -20.08 7.55 10.21
C GLN A 67 -19.03 7.08 9.20
N THR A 68 -17.87 7.75 9.17
CA THR A 68 -16.77 7.41 8.29
C THR A 68 -16.24 6.05 8.74
N LYS A 69 -16.36 5.06 7.86
CA LYS A 69 -15.85 3.73 8.15
C LYS A 69 -14.33 3.80 8.36
N GLU A 70 -13.85 3.18 9.43
CA GLU A 70 -12.42 3.09 9.74
C GLU A 70 -11.66 2.42 8.58
N VAL A 71 -10.47 2.94 8.28
CA VAL A 71 -9.57 2.36 7.28
C VAL A 71 -9.15 0.95 7.70
N VAL A 72 -9.27 0.00 6.79
CA VAL A 72 -8.82 -1.38 7.02
C VAL A 72 -7.58 -1.65 6.17
N VAL A 73 -6.44 -1.86 6.83
CA VAL A 73 -5.17 -2.19 6.16
C VAL A 73 -5.23 -3.56 5.47
N GLY A 74 -4.44 -3.75 4.41
CA GLY A 74 -4.37 -5.02 3.67
C GLY A 74 -4.12 -6.22 4.58
N ALA A 75 -3.26 -6.07 5.59
CA ALA A 75 -2.95 -7.11 6.57
C ALA A 75 -4.18 -7.60 7.36
N ASN A 76 -5.15 -6.72 7.67
CA ASN A 76 -6.40 -7.10 8.33
C ASN A 76 -7.42 -7.77 7.39
N ARG A 77 -7.22 -7.71 6.08
CA ARG A 77 -8.09 -8.36 5.09
C ARG A 77 -7.64 -9.79 4.79
N MET A 78 -7.31 -10.53 5.85
CA MET A 78 -6.70 -11.86 5.79
C MET A 78 -7.49 -12.87 4.94
N TYR A 79 -8.81 -12.75 4.86
CA TYR A 79 -9.66 -13.60 4.01
C TYR A 79 -9.32 -13.52 2.52
N LEU A 80 -8.64 -12.46 2.07
CA LEU A 80 -8.22 -12.27 0.68
C LEU A 80 -6.92 -13.01 0.33
N TYR A 81 -6.10 -13.41 1.31
CA TYR A 81 -4.79 -13.98 1.06
C TYR A 81 -4.44 -15.23 1.89
N ILE A 82 -5.16 -15.51 2.97
CA ILE A 82 -4.83 -16.65 3.84
C ILE A 82 -4.82 -17.99 3.10
N LYS A 83 -5.65 -18.14 2.06
CA LYS A 83 -5.70 -19.36 1.24
C LYS A 83 -4.42 -19.52 0.41
N ASP A 84 -3.81 -18.42 -0.03
CA ASP A 84 -2.60 -18.43 -0.83
C ASP A 84 -1.36 -18.82 0.00
N LEU A 85 -1.44 -18.67 1.33
CA LEU A 85 -0.37 -19.03 2.28
C LEU A 85 -0.43 -20.50 2.73
N ARG A 86 -1.57 -21.19 2.50
CA ARG A 86 -1.72 -22.58 2.94
C ARG A 86 -0.81 -23.52 2.16
N ALA A 87 -0.24 -24.50 2.86
CA ALA A 87 0.67 -25.50 2.31
C ALA A 87 1.91 -24.91 1.62
N LYS A 88 2.24 -23.66 1.92
CA LYS A 88 3.45 -22.98 1.43
C LYS A 88 4.37 -22.64 2.57
N ASN A 89 5.67 -22.71 2.31
CA ASN A 89 6.71 -22.23 3.19
C ASN A 89 7.00 -20.77 2.83
N ILE A 90 6.52 -19.83 3.65
CA ILE A 90 6.60 -18.41 3.32
C ILE A 90 7.78 -17.71 4.02
N ALA A 91 8.30 -16.65 3.40
CA ALA A 91 9.10 -15.65 4.08
C ALA A 91 8.29 -14.36 4.22
N ILE A 92 8.54 -13.60 5.28
CA ILE A 92 7.83 -12.33 5.52
C ILE A 92 8.85 -11.20 5.59
N VAL A 93 8.63 -10.15 4.79
CA VAL A 93 9.36 -8.88 4.90
C VAL A 93 8.54 -7.96 5.80
N THR A 94 9.01 -7.69 7.00
CA THR A 94 8.26 -6.90 7.99
C THR A 94 9.15 -6.36 9.10
N ASN A 95 8.63 -5.41 9.86
CA ASN A 95 9.23 -4.86 11.08
C ASN A 95 8.16 -4.63 12.16
N GLN A 96 8.46 -3.81 13.18
CA GLN A 96 7.51 -3.46 14.26
C GLN A 96 6.17 -2.89 13.77
N THR A 97 6.13 -2.32 12.57
CA THR A 97 4.91 -1.73 11.99
C THR A 97 3.96 -2.78 11.42
N GLY A 98 4.42 -4.02 11.26
CA GLY A 98 3.63 -5.15 10.75
C GLY A 98 2.57 -5.63 11.73
N ILE A 99 1.66 -4.75 12.14
CA ILE A 99 0.62 -5.02 13.12
C ILE A 99 -0.77 -5.11 12.49
N VAL A 100 -1.61 -5.94 13.09
CA VAL A 100 -3.02 -6.13 12.74
C VAL A 100 -3.91 -5.86 13.95
N LYS A 101 -5.07 -5.26 13.71
CA LYS A 101 -6.09 -5.04 14.73
C LYS A 101 -6.79 -6.37 15.02
N ALA A 102 -6.68 -6.85 16.24
CA ALA A 102 -7.35 -8.05 16.70
C ALA A 102 -8.83 -7.77 17.07
N GLU A 103 -9.63 -8.84 17.25
CA GLU A 103 -11.07 -8.75 17.55
C GLU A 103 -11.41 -7.88 18.75
N LYS A 104 -10.54 -7.86 19.77
CA LYS A 104 -10.71 -7.02 20.98
C LYS A 104 -10.23 -5.58 20.82
N GLY A 105 -9.86 -5.15 19.59
CA GLY A 105 -9.40 -3.80 19.31
C GLY A 105 -7.93 -3.52 19.60
N ASN A 106 -7.21 -4.42 20.26
CA ASN A 106 -5.77 -4.31 20.46
C ASN A 106 -4.99 -4.69 19.19
N TYR A 107 -3.76 -4.21 19.07
CA TYR A 107 -2.88 -4.56 17.95
C TYR A 107 -1.95 -5.72 18.31
N VAL A 108 -1.79 -6.65 17.37
CA VAL A 108 -0.90 -7.81 17.45
C VAL A 108 -0.04 -7.87 16.21
N HIS A 109 1.20 -8.31 16.34
CA HIS A 109 2.08 -8.44 15.17
C HIS A 109 1.54 -9.50 14.20
N LEU A 110 1.61 -9.22 12.89
CA LEU A 110 1.09 -10.10 11.83
C LEU A 110 1.74 -11.48 11.89
N VAL A 111 3.06 -11.57 12.09
CA VAL A 111 3.79 -12.85 12.23
C VAL A 111 3.18 -13.70 13.34
N ASP A 112 2.94 -13.13 14.51
CA ASP A 112 2.36 -13.85 15.64
C ASP A 112 0.93 -14.36 15.30
N THR A 113 0.17 -13.56 14.56
CA THR A 113 -1.17 -13.93 14.11
C THR A 113 -1.15 -15.06 13.08
N LEU A 114 -0.23 -15.03 12.12
CA LEU A 114 -0.11 -16.06 11.10
C LEU A 114 0.38 -17.39 11.70
N LEU A 115 1.32 -17.36 12.64
CA LEU A 115 1.78 -18.55 13.37
C LEU A 115 0.64 -19.21 14.16
N LYS A 116 -0.21 -18.42 14.85
CA LYS A 116 -1.42 -18.92 15.51
C LYS A 116 -2.38 -19.59 14.53
N LYS A 117 -2.42 -19.14 13.27
CA LYS A 117 -3.21 -19.74 12.19
C LYS A 117 -2.50 -20.91 11.49
N LYS A 118 -1.38 -21.38 12.05
CA LYS A 118 -0.57 -22.51 11.54
C LYS A 118 -0.04 -22.30 10.12
N VAL A 119 0.25 -21.04 9.75
CA VAL A 119 0.98 -20.72 8.52
C VAL A 119 2.45 -21.08 8.73
N SER A 120 3.06 -21.80 7.79
CA SER A 120 4.49 -22.12 7.82
C SER A 120 5.31 -20.90 7.42
N ILE A 121 6.06 -20.35 8.37
CA ILE A 121 6.95 -19.21 8.15
C ILE A 121 8.40 -19.72 8.31
N SER A 122 9.18 -19.62 7.25
CA SER A 122 10.58 -20.07 7.25
C SER A 122 11.52 -19.07 7.90
N LYS A 123 11.29 -17.77 7.60
CA LYS A 123 12.14 -16.67 8.06
C LYS A 123 11.44 -15.33 7.95
N VAL A 124 12.01 -14.36 8.65
CA VAL A 124 11.63 -12.94 8.54
C VAL A 124 12.80 -12.21 7.88
N PHE A 125 12.52 -11.46 6.84
CA PHE A 125 13.42 -10.45 6.29
C PHE A 125 13.16 -9.11 6.99
N ALA A 126 14.14 -8.61 7.70
CA ALA A 126 14.04 -7.38 8.49
C ALA A 126 14.71 -6.21 7.74
N PRO A 127 13.96 -5.11 7.44
CA PRO A 127 14.52 -3.89 6.87
C PRO A 127 15.26 -3.08 7.94
N GLU A 128 15.59 -1.84 7.63
CA GLU A 128 16.04 -0.83 8.61
C GLU A 128 15.15 -0.84 9.86
N HIS A 129 15.70 -0.58 11.03
CA HIS A 129 15.10 -0.70 12.37
C HIS A 129 14.86 -2.14 12.87
N GLY A 130 15.14 -3.17 12.08
CA GLY A 130 15.03 -4.57 12.51
C GLY A 130 13.58 -5.07 12.59
N PHE A 131 13.44 -6.33 13.05
CA PHE A 131 12.13 -7.00 13.05
C PHE A 131 11.17 -6.49 14.13
N ARG A 132 11.66 -6.26 15.34
CA ARG A 132 10.83 -5.82 16.48
C ARG A 132 11.04 -4.34 16.84
N GLY A 133 11.79 -3.57 16.01
CA GLY A 133 12.08 -2.16 16.26
C GLY A 133 13.10 -1.93 17.38
N GLU A 134 14.10 -2.81 17.45
CA GLU A 134 15.14 -2.77 18.49
C GLU A 134 16.39 -1.99 18.03
N ALA A 135 16.50 -1.66 16.73
CA ALA A 135 17.62 -0.95 16.16
C ALA A 135 17.28 0.53 15.89
N ASP A 136 18.20 1.43 16.18
CA ASP A 136 18.09 2.86 15.88
C ASP A 136 18.24 3.14 14.37
N ALA A 137 17.89 4.37 13.95
CA ALA A 137 18.02 4.79 12.56
C ALA A 137 19.48 4.72 12.11
N GLY A 138 19.75 4.01 11.01
CA GLY A 138 21.10 3.79 10.48
C GLY A 138 21.92 2.73 11.21
N GLU A 139 21.42 2.13 12.28
CA GLU A 139 22.08 1.03 12.98
C GLU A 139 22.08 -0.25 12.17
N VAL A 140 23.16 -1.02 12.23
CA VAL A 140 23.29 -2.29 11.51
C VAL A 140 22.38 -3.33 12.12
N VAL A 141 21.35 -3.71 11.38
CA VAL A 141 20.48 -4.86 11.71
C VAL A 141 21.26 -6.17 11.43
N LYS A 142 21.45 -6.99 12.45
CA LYS A 142 22.15 -8.27 12.33
C LYS A 142 21.18 -9.42 12.07
N ASP A 143 21.68 -10.44 11.38
CA ASP A 143 20.99 -11.74 11.30
C ASP A 143 20.89 -12.35 12.70
N GLY A 144 19.81 -13.10 12.95
CA GLY A 144 19.57 -13.67 14.27
C GLY A 144 18.34 -14.57 14.33
N LYS A 145 17.81 -14.71 15.53
CA LYS A 145 16.54 -15.40 15.79
C LYS A 145 15.63 -14.54 16.64
N ASP A 146 14.37 -14.50 16.27
CA ASP A 146 13.34 -13.86 17.09
C ASP A 146 13.18 -14.61 18.41
N THR A 147 13.40 -13.94 19.53
CA THR A 147 13.36 -14.55 20.86
C THR A 147 11.96 -15.08 21.23
N LYS A 148 10.92 -14.49 20.65
CA LYS A 148 9.54 -14.84 20.93
C LYS A 148 9.06 -16.08 20.14
N THR A 149 9.47 -16.21 18.88
CA THR A 149 8.94 -17.22 17.97
C THR A 149 9.98 -18.25 17.54
N GLY A 150 11.27 -17.97 17.74
CA GLY A 150 12.39 -18.79 17.25
C GLY A 150 12.64 -18.66 15.74
N LEU A 151 11.90 -17.83 15.03
CA LEU A 151 12.08 -17.64 13.59
C LEU A 151 13.44 -17.03 13.28
N SER A 152 14.06 -17.48 12.20
CA SER A 152 15.27 -16.87 11.67
C SER A 152 14.98 -15.47 11.15
N ILE A 153 15.82 -14.50 11.51
CA ILE A 153 15.81 -13.13 11.03
C ILE A 153 16.98 -12.95 10.08
N VAL A 154 16.70 -12.47 8.87
CA VAL A 154 17.70 -12.11 7.87
C VAL A 154 17.61 -10.61 7.64
N SER A 155 18.72 -9.90 7.85
CA SER A 155 18.77 -8.46 7.63
C SER A 155 18.78 -8.10 6.15
N LEU A 156 17.94 -7.15 5.77
CA LEU A 156 17.96 -6.48 4.46
C LEU A 156 18.45 -5.02 4.59
N TYR A 157 19.33 -4.75 5.56
CA TYR A 157 19.91 -3.43 5.77
C TYR A 157 21.44 -3.51 5.91
N GLY A 158 22.13 -2.44 5.59
CA GLY A 158 23.59 -2.37 5.59
C GLY A 158 24.20 -2.97 4.31
N LYS A 159 24.98 -4.04 4.43
CA LYS A 159 25.68 -4.66 3.30
C LYS A 159 24.75 -5.49 2.40
N ASN A 160 23.77 -6.15 2.99
CA ASN A 160 22.83 -7.03 2.30
C ASN A 160 21.44 -6.36 2.20
N LYS A 161 21.17 -5.71 1.07
CA LYS A 161 19.90 -4.98 0.83
C LYS A 161 18.91 -5.74 -0.03
N LYS A 162 19.40 -6.71 -0.79
CA LYS A 162 18.63 -7.57 -1.69
C LYS A 162 18.73 -9.02 -1.21
N PRO A 163 17.61 -9.74 -1.03
CA PRO A 163 17.67 -11.17 -0.72
C PRO A 163 18.49 -11.93 -1.75
N THR A 164 19.39 -12.79 -1.29
CA THR A 164 20.16 -13.67 -2.19
C THR A 164 19.35 -14.91 -2.57
N ALA A 165 19.70 -15.57 -3.67
CA ALA A 165 19.08 -16.84 -4.08
C ALA A 165 19.15 -17.90 -2.95
N GLU A 166 20.28 -17.97 -2.22
CA GLU A 166 20.43 -18.91 -1.10
C GLU A 166 19.49 -18.55 0.08
N GLN A 167 19.29 -17.25 0.35
CA GLN A 167 18.33 -16.80 1.38
C GLN A 167 16.87 -17.07 0.99
N LEU A 168 16.57 -17.16 -0.31
CA LEU A 168 15.25 -17.49 -0.85
C LEU A 168 15.02 -19.00 -1.06
N LYS A 169 16.05 -19.83 -0.89
CA LYS A 169 15.93 -21.28 -1.07
C LYS A 169 14.87 -21.88 -0.15
N GLY A 170 13.97 -22.66 -0.75
CA GLY A 170 12.86 -23.31 -0.06
C GLY A 170 11.74 -22.35 0.37
N VAL A 171 11.71 -21.12 -0.15
CA VAL A 171 10.61 -20.17 0.02
C VAL A 171 9.67 -20.30 -1.19
N ASP A 172 8.39 -20.54 -0.94
CA ASP A 172 7.37 -20.70 -1.97
C ASP A 172 6.62 -19.39 -2.25
N LEU A 173 6.69 -18.42 -1.34
CA LEU A 173 6.02 -17.13 -1.44
C LEU A 173 6.65 -16.13 -0.47
N VAL A 174 6.77 -14.88 -0.90
CA VAL A 174 7.17 -13.77 -0.02
C VAL A 174 5.96 -12.87 0.27
N LEU A 175 5.68 -12.64 1.55
CA LEU A 175 4.68 -11.71 2.04
C LEU A 175 5.37 -10.42 2.48
N PHE A 176 4.96 -9.28 1.96
CA PHE A 176 5.53 -7.96 2.27
C PHE A 176 4.52 -7.13 3.07
N ASP A 177 4.91 -6.68 4.27
CA ASP A 177 4.07 -5.92 5.19
C ASP A 177 4.90 -4.88 5.95
N LEU A 178 5.04 -3.69 5.38
CA LEU A 178 5.75 -2.55 5.97
C LEU A 178 4.91 -1.27 5.85
N GLN A 179 4.89 -0.45 6.90
CA GLN A 179 4.27 0.87 6.87
C GLN A 179 5.25 1.88 6.27
N ASP A 180 4.95 2.31 5.06
CA ASP A 180 5.66 3.41 4.41
C ASP A 180 5.00 4.76 4.75
N VAL A 181 5.73 5.86 4.56
CA VAL A 181 5.26 7.20 4.90
C VAL A 181 5.15 8.16 3.71
N GLY A 182 5.37 7.67 2.49
CA GLY A 182 5.12 8.41 1.25
C GLY A 182 6.20 9.41 0.85
N VAL A 183 7.42 9.28 1.39
CA VAL A 183 8.55 10.11 1.00
C VAL A 183 9.70 9.27 0.43
N ARG A 184 10.27 9.72 -0.70
CA ARG A 184 11.22 8.97 -1.51
C ARG A 184 12.46 8.49 -0.76
N PHE A 185 12.94 9.24 0.23
CA PHE A 185 14.13 8.92 1.00
C PHE A 185 13.86 7.93 2.16
N TYR A 186 12.59 7.57 2.41
CA TYR A 186 12.25 6.51 3.35
C TYR A 186 12.44 5.15 2.68
N THR A 187 13.30 4.30 3.23
CA THR A 187 13.97 3.21 2.50
C THR A 187 13.08 2.00 2.16
N TYR A 188 11.85 1.94 2.67
CA TYR A 188 11.00 0.75 2.49
C TYR A 188 10.56 0.52 1.04
N ILE A 189 10.41 1.59 0.23
CA ILE A 189 10.17 1.44 -1.21
C ILE A 189 11.38 0.85 -1.93
N SER A 190 12.60 1.11 -1.45
CA SER A 190 13.82 0.51 -1.99
C SER A 190 13.98 -0.95 -1.55
N THR A 191 13.62 -1.28 -0.31
CA THR A 191 13.52 -2.65 0.17
C THR A 191 12.49 -3.44 -0.66
N LEU A 192 11.32 -2.86 -0.93
CA LEU A 192 10.28 -3.45 -1.78
C LEU A 192 10.84 -3.77 -3.18
N HIS A 193 11.53 -2.82 -3.82
CA HIS A 193 12.14 -3.01 -5.12
C HIS A 193 13.08 -4.22 -5.13
N TYR A 194 14.02 -4.30 -4.19
CA TYR A 194 14.99 -5.39 -4.13
C TYR A 194 14.36 -6.74 -3.80
N VAL A 195 13.33 -6.77 -2.97
CA VAL A 195 12.56 -7.99 -2.68
C VAL A 195 11.82 -8.46 -3.93
N MET A 196 11.12 -7.57 -4.62
CA MET A 196 10.42 -7.89 -5.87
C MET A 196 11.38 -8.40 -6.94
N GLU A 197 12.54 -7.76 -7.09
CA GLU A 197 13.58 -8.14 -8.05
C GLU A 197 14.15 -9.53 -7.73
N ALA A 198 14.55 -9.76 -6.49
CA ALA A 198 15.09 -11.06 -6.07
C ALA A 198 14.05 -12.20 -6.24
N CYS A 199 12.79 -11.92 -5.91
CA CYS A 199 11.71 -12.89 -6.08
C CYS A 199 11.42 -13.18 -7.56
N ALA A 200 11.43 -12.15 -8.43
CA ALA A 200 11.24 -12.31 -9.86
C ALA A 200 12.35 -13.18 -10.50
N GLU A 201 13.60 -12.96 -10.09
CA GLU A 201 14.75 -13.75 -10.53
C GLU A 201 14.68 -15.24 -10.12
N GLN A 202 13.98 -15.53 -9.02
CA GLN A 202 13.79 -16.89 -8.48
C GLN A 202 12.40 -17.46 -8.77
N HIS A 203 11.55 -16.77 -9.55
CA HIS A 203 10.16 -17.15 -9.86
C HIS A 203 9.29 -17.35 -8.61
N ILE A 204 9.54 -16.59 -7.56
CA ILE A 204 8.79 -16.64 -6.30
C ILE A 204 7.73 -15.54 -6.31
N PRO A 205 6.44 -15.85 -6.09
CA PRO A 205 5.38 -14.84 -6.02
C PRO A 205 5.53 -13.95 -4.78
N VAL A 206 5.13 -12.67 -4.94
CA VAL A 206 5.14 -11.67 -3.88
C VAL A 206 3.71 -11.19 -3.62
N ILE A 207 3.29 -11.23 -2.35
CA ILE A 207 2.05 -10.59 -1.91
C ILE A 207 2.40 -9.35 -1.08
N VAL A 208 1.96 -8.19 -1.53
CA VAL A 208 2.08 -6.92 -0.78
C VAL A 208 0.78 -6.64 -0.04
N LEU A 209 0.86 -6.53 1.27
CA LEU A 209 -0.25 -6.10 2.12
C LEU A 209 -0.24 -4.58 2.20
N ASP A 210 -1.15 -3.95 1.46
CA ASP A 210 -1.16 -2.50 1.32
C ASP A 210 -1.46 -1.79 2.65
N ARG A 211 -0.78 -0.64 2.86
CA ARG A 211 -0.91 0.21 4.04
C ARG A 211 -1.16 1.65 3.63
N PRO A 212 -1.94 2.43 4.43
CA PRO A 212 -2.21 3.82 4.12
C PRO A 212 -0.92 4.64 4.07
N ASN A 213 -0.83 5.52 3.09
CA ASN A 213 0.21 6.55 3.08
C ASN A 213 -0.34 7.82 3.76
N PRO A 214 0.24 8.29 4.87
CA PRO A 214 -0.21 9.49 5.57
C PRO A 214 -0.05 10.77 4.73
N ASN A 215 0.84 10.75 3.73
CA ASN A 215 1.12 11.85 2.82
C ASN A 215 0.53 11.65 1.41
N ALA A 216 -0.44 10.73 1.22
CA ALA A 216 -1.00 10.44 -0.10
C ALA A 216 -1.80 11.60 -0.72
N HIS A 217 -2.24 12.58 0.09
CA HIS A 217 -3.12 13.64 -0.33
C HIS A 217 -2.45 14.73 -1.19
N TYR A 218 -1.11 14.67 -1.37
CA TYR A 218 -0.36 15.61 -2.19
C TYR A 218 0.86 14.95 -2.82
N ILE A 219 1.38 15.59 -3.86
CA ILE A 219 2.63 15.22 -4.54
C ILE A 219 3.49 16.48 -4.57
N ASP A 220 4.77 16.37 -4.15
CA ASP A 220 5.65 17.53 -4.03
C ASP A 220 7.12 17.17 -4.18
N GLY A 221 7.93 18.19 -4.48
CA GLY A 221 9.37 18.12 -4.63
C GLY A 221 9.84 17.63 -5.99
N ALA A 222 11.12 17.80 -6.25
CA ALA A 222 11.72 17.46 -7.54
C ALA A 222 11.73 15.94 -7.79
N VAL A 223 11.44 15.55 -9.04
CA VAL A 223 11.62 14.17 -9.51
C VAL A 223 13.10 13.80 -9.47
N LEU A 224 13.43 12.63 -8.94
CA LEU A 224 14.80 12.13 -8.91
C LEU A 224 15.35 11.93 -10.33
N GLN A 225 16.47 12.54 -10.60
CA GLN A 225 17.20 12.27 -11.85
C GLN A 225 17.94 10.92 -11.76
N PRO A 226 17.92 10.09 -12.81
CA PRO A 226 18.52 8.76 -12.79
C PRO A 226 20.01 8.74 -12.39
N ALA A 227 20.76 9.80 -12.70
CA ALA A 227 22.17 9.95 -12.31
C ALA A 227 22.40 9.94 -10.78
N PHE A 228 21.38 10.26 -9.99
CA PHE A 228 21.45 10.29 -8.53
C PHE A 228 20.78 9.07 -7.86
N LYS A 229 20.53 8.02 -8.65
CA LYS A 229 19.93 6.78 -8.13
C LYS A 229 20.79 6.19 -7.01
N SER A 230 20.14 5.89 -5.88
CA SER A 230 20.76 5.28 -4.71
C SER A 230 19.72 4.49 -3.92
N PHE A 231 20.11 3.86 -2.80
CA PHE A 231 19.16 3.17 -1.92
C PHE A 231 18.16 4.13 -1.26
N ILE A 232 18.57 5.37 -0.96
CA ILE A 232 17.68 6.42 -0.42
C ILE A 232 16.99 7.25 -1.51
N GLY A 233 17.08 6.84 -2.75
CA GLY A 233 16.46 7.48 -3.91
C GLY A 233 16.51 6.53 -5.10
N MET A 234 15.61 5.53 -5.12
CA MET A 234 15.69 4.41 -6.06
C MET A 234 15.08 4.73 -7.43
N HIS A 235 13.96 5.45 -7.44
CA HIS A 235 13.13 5.61 -8.63
C HIS A 235 12.92 7.08 -9.01
N PRO A 236 12.62 7.37 -10.29
CA PRO A 236 12.38 8.73 -10.79
C PRO A 236 10.98 9.23 -10.37
N VAL A 237 10.79 9.40 -9.07
CA VAL A 237 9.57 9.93 -8.45
C VAL A 237 9.86 11.22 -7.70
N PRO A 238 8.86 12.08 -7.44
CA PRO A 238 8.98 13.25 -6.55
C PRO A 238 9.42 12.88 -5.14
N VAL A 239 9.80 13.88 -4.34
CA VAL A 239 10.13 13.66 -2.92
C VAL A 239 8.95 13.08 -2.17
N VAL A 240 7.77 13.67 -2.32
CA VAL A 240 6.48 13.12 -1.86
C VAL A 240 5.74 12.60 -3.08
N TYR A 241 5.50 11.32 -3.15
CA TYR A 241 5.04 10.65 -4.38
C TYR A 241 3.54 10.29 -4.39
N GLY A 242 2.82 10.49 -3.28
CA GLY A 242 1.36 10.42 -3.23
C GLY A 242 0.73 9.03 -3.43
N MET A 243 1.49 7.94 -3.33
CA MET A 243 1.01 6.56 -3.53
C MET A 243 1.10 5.74 -2.25
N THR A 244 0.24 4.72 -2.11
CA THR A 244 0.43 3.67 -1.10
C THR A 244 1.57 2.74 -1.50
N ILE A 245 2.06 1.92 -0.56
CA ILE A 245 3.13 0.94 -0.84
C ILE A 245 2.66 -0.11 -1.87
N GLY A 246 1.37 -0.46 -1.87
CA GLY A 246 0.78 -1.38 -2.84
C GLY A 246 0.71 -0.78 -4.25
N GLU A 247 0.30 0.48 -4.37
CA GLU A 247 0.31 1.22 -5.64
C GLU A 247 1.74 1.39 -6.16
N TYR A 248 2.69 1.65 -5.26
CA TYR A 248 4.11 1.77 -5.60
C TYR A 248 4.69 0.44 -6.13
N ALA A 249 4.31 -0.71 -5.53
CA ALA A 249 4.68 -2.03 -6.03
C ALA A 249 4.18 -2.26 -7.47
N GLN A 250 2.94 -1.88 -7.74
CA GLN A 250 2.36 -1.98 -9.08
C GLN A 250 3.09 -1.07 -10.09
N MET A 251 3.51 0.13 -9.66
CA MET A 251 4.27 1.06 -10.48
C MET A 251 5.67 0.50 -10.82
N ILE A 252 6.37 -0.12 -9.86
CA ILE A 252 7.66 -0.79 -10.10
C ILE A 252 7.54 -1.78 -11.27
N ASN A 253 6.52 -2.63 -11.26
CA ASN A 253 6.27 -3.58 -12.35
C ASN A 253 5.83 -2.89 -13.64
N GLY A 254 4.90 -1.94 -13.56
CA GLY A 254 4.31 -1.28 -14.72
C GLY A 254 5.30 -0.44 -15.51
N GLU A 255 6.21 0.23 -14.81
CA GLU A 255 7.28 1.04 -15.40
C GLU A 255 8.54 0.21 -15.71
N LYS A 256 8.53 -1.11 -15.44
CA LYS A 256 9.65 -2.04 -15.68
C LYS A 256 10.96 -1.59 -15.01
N TRP A 257 10.87 -1.16 -13.77
CA TRP A 257 12.04 -0.63 -13.04
C TRP A 257 12.95 -1.72 -12.49
N LEU A 258 12.52 -2.99 -12.46
CA LEU A 258 13.36 -4.12 -12.07
C LEU A 258 14.44 -4.38 -13.12
N GLN A 259 15.63 -4.84 -12.68
CA GLN A 259 16.76 -5.08 -13.57
C GLN A 259 16.45 -6.18 -14.61
N ALA A 260 17.17 -6.18 -15.72
CA ALA A 260 17.05 -7.15 -16.81
C ALA A 260 15.62 -7.29 -17.38
N GLY A 261 14.72 -6.32 -17.11
CA GLY A 261 13.33 -6.34 -17.60
C GLY A 261 12.46 -7.44 -17.00
N VAL A 262 12.89 -8.05 -15.88
CA VAL A 262 12.06 -9.01 -15.15
C VAL A 262 10.81 -8.33 -14.59
N THR A 263 9.76 -9.11 -14.39
CA THR A 263 8.50 -8.67 -13.77
C THR A 263 8.18 -9.60 -12.62
N ALA A 264 7.87 -9.06 -11.45
CA ALA A 264 7.49 -9.86 -10.30
C ALA A 264 6.08 -10.43 -10.48
N ASP A 265 5.86 -11.69 -10.10
CA ASP A 265 4.53 -12.24 -9.88
C ASP A 265 3.96 -11.59 -8.61
N LEU A 266 3.23 -10.47 -8.82
CA LEU A 266 2.80 -9.56 -7.78
C LEU A 266 1.30 -9.63 -7.55
N LYS A 267 0.90 -9.88 -6.29
CA LYS A 267 -0.45 -9.68 -5.80
C LYS A 267 -0.47 -8.59 -4.74
N VAL A 268 -1.31 -7.56 -4.90
CA VAL A 268 -1.55 -6.54 -3.88
C VAL A 268 -2.87 -6.82 -3.17
N ILE A 269 -2.85 -6.85 -1.83
CA ILE A 269 -4.04 -6.88 -1.00
C ILE A 269 -4.39 -5.44 -0.64
N PRO A 270 -5.40 -4.84 -1.29
CA PRO A 270 -5.65 -3.41 -1.17
C PRO A 270 -6.25 -3.05 0.19
N LEU A 271 -6.17 -1.77 0.53
CA LEU A 271 -6.90 -1.15 1.64
C LEU A 271 -8.42 -1.25 1.44
N ALA A 272 -9.18 -1.13 2.52
CA ALA A 272 -10.61 -0.85 2.43
C ALA A 272 -10.93 0.46 3.15
N TYR A 273 -11.94 1.18 2.63
CA TYR A 273 -12.41 2.49 3.14
C TYR A 273 -11.31 3.56 3.17
N TYR A 274 -10.41 3.52 2.21
CA TYR A 274 -9.31 4.45 2.05
C TYR A 274 -9.35 5.11 0.65
N THR A 275 -9.02 6.38 0.63
CA THR A 275 -8.68 7.17 -0.56
C THR A 275 -7.44 8.00 -0.22
N HIS A 276 -6.78 8.56 -1.21
CA HIS A 276 -5.63 9.44 -0.97
C HIS A 276 -5.98 10.69 -0.14
N GLN A 277 -7.24 11.08 -0.07
CA GLN A 277 -7.73 12.20 0.77
C GLN A 277 -8.10 11.76 2.19
N THR A 278 -8.00 10.48 2.51
CA THR A 278 -8.35 9.97 3.84
C THR A 278 -7.25 10.33 4.83
N SER A 279 -7.58 11.12 5.84
CA SER A 279 -6.66 11.35 6.96
C SER A 279 -6.38 10.04 7.68
N TYR A 280 -5.12 9.75 7.92
CA TYR A 280 -4.69 8.53 8.58
C TYR A 280 -3.60 8.82 9.61
N SER A 281 -3.87 8.45 10.84
CA SER A 281 -2.88 8.48 11.92
C SER A 281 -2.21 7.13 12.04
N LEU A 282 -0.89 7.11 12.03
CA LEU A 282 -0.11 5.89 12.20
C LEU A 282 -0.39 5.28 13.58
N PRO A 283 -0.54 3.95 13.68
CA PRO A 283 -0.63 3.29 14.97
C PRO A 283 0.66 3.52 15.79
N GLY A 284 0.54 3.71 17.12
CA GLY A 284 1.64 4.09 18.01
C GLY A 284 2.79 3.06 18.17
N LYS A 285 3.03 2.25 17.14
CA LYS A 285 4.15 1.30 17.01
C LYS A 285 5.01 1.61 15.77
N THR A 286 4.79 2.76 15.15
CA THR A 286 5.57 3.24 13.98
C THR A 286 6.67 4.17 14.41
#